data_33dda1f30c512d2c1503fe373ae99191
#
_entry.id   33dda1f30c512d2c1503fe373ae99191
#
_cell.length_a   1.000
_cell.length_b   1.000
_cell.length_c   1.000
_cell.angle_alpha   90.00
_cell.angle_beta   90.00
_cell.angle_gamma   90.00
#
_symmetry.space_group_name_H-M   'P 1'
#
loop_
_entity.id
_entity.type
_entity.pdbx_description
1 polymer ?
#
loop_
_entity_poly.entity_id
_entity_poly.type
_entity_poly.pdbx_seq_one_letter_code
_entity_poly.pdbx_strand_id
1 'polypeptide(L)'
;AALAEAKAAVKIEYEPLEGLFTPEAALAPDAPHIHASGNLLREERLIRGDATAVIAAAAHKVTNTYHVPPTEHAFLEPECAVCVPEDDGSFTLYTADQGIYQTRKETAMAMGIEQESLRVVAKYVGGGFGGKEDMTVQPQAALLAQITGRPVKVRLTRDESILVHPKRHAMTITMTTACDESGNLLAMQADILADTGAYASLGGPVLQRACTHAAGPYHFQTIDITGRAVYTNNPPAGAFRGFGVTQSCFAAECNLNQLAELVGLTPWEIRYKNAIRPGETLPNGQIASADTAMVECLEAAKPILDANPKAGIACAIKNSGLGVGVPDVGRVRLVVADGRVHIRSSAACIGQGLGTILLELVCETANLPPEQVTWDAPDTSLAPNSGNTTASRQTLFTGEACRRAAQMLAEALKEKPLSASEGEAFYAEYEGKTDPMGAEKENPVSHIAYGYAVHVVELSDDGLVETVHAIHDVGRALHPQNVEGQIEGGVVMSLGYALTEDFPLKEGKPLAKMGTLGLLRADRCPEVVSVLVEKAAALAGESTALAYGAKGVGEICSIPTAPAVQLAYYHRDGAFRTKLPLADTPYSRK
;
A
#
# COMPACT_ATOMS: atom_id res chain seq x y z
N ALA A 1 -12.10 30.53 22.05
CA ALA A 1 -13.25 31.48 21.91
C ALA A 1 -13.05 32.35 20.66
N ALA A 2 -12.01 33.21 20.57
CA ALA A 2 -11.84 34.17 19.49
C ALA A 2 -11.79 33.54 18.08
N LEU A 3 -11.16 32.37 17.89
CA LEU A 3 -11.13 31.67 16.60
C LEU A 3 -12.54 31.22 16.16
N ALA A 4 -13.35 30.70 17.07
CA ALA A 4 -14.70 30.28 16.77
C ALA A 4 -15.59 31.48 16.39
N GLU A 5 -15.45 32.61 17.09
CA GLU A 5 -16.13 33.86 16.78
C GLU A 5 -15.72 34.42 15.42
N ALA A 6 -14.40 34.39 15.10
CA ALA A 6 -13.86 34.81 13.82
C ALA A 6 -14.39 33.94 12.68
N LYS A 7 -14.39 32.61 12.85
CA LYS A 7 -14.96 31.67 11.85
C LYS A 7 -16.44 31.93 11.61
N ALA A 8 -17.22 32.20 12.64
CA ALA A 8 -18.65 32.52 12.52
C ALA A 8 -18.92 33.86 11.85
N ALA A 9 -17.98 34.82 11.92
CA ALA A 9 -18.10 36.13 11.29
C ALA A 9 -17.79 36.12 9.78
N VAL A 10 -17.12 35.09 9.28
CA VAL A 10 -16.83 34.94 7.84
C VAL A 10 -18.10 34.57 7.09
N LYS A 11 -18.48 35.36 6.11
CA LYS A 11 -19.57 35.08 5.18
C LYS A 11 -18.99 34.70 3.83
N ILE A 12 -19.42 33.57 3.29
CA ILE A 12 -19.01 33.08 1.97
C ILE A 12 -20.27 32.91 1.14
N GLU A 13 -20.30 33.52 -0.04
CA GLU A 13 -21.34 33.33 -1.04
C GLU A 13 -20.79 32.38 -2.11
N TYR A 14 -21.56 31.36 -2.47
CA TYR A 14 -21.20 30.35 -3.45
C TYR A 14 -22.13 30.42 -4.65
N GLU A 15 -21.56 30.38 -5.84
CA GLU A 15 -22.28 30.07 -7.08
C GLU A 15 -22.03 28.58 -7.41
N PRO A 16 -22.99 27.68 -7.14
CA PRO A 16 -22.81 26.26 -7.41
C PRO A 16 -22.85 25.98 -8.91
N LEU A 17 -21.86 25.23 -9.39
CA LEU A 17 -21.83 24.68 -10.74
C LEU A 17 -22.39 23.26 -10.74
N GLU A 18 -22.74 22.74 -11.95
CA GLU A 18 -23.15 21.35 -12.10
C GLU A 18 -21.99 20.41 -11.78
N GLY A 19 -22.23 19.44 -10.89
CA GLY A 19 -21.22 18.49 -10.43
C GLY A 19 -21.32 17.15 -11.15
N LEU A 20 -20.16 16.54 -11.42
CA LEU A 20 -20.01 15.19 -11.98
C LEU A 20 -19.60 14.23 -10.88
N PHE A 21 -20.46 13.28 -10.51
CA PHE A 21 -20.25 12.42 -9.33
C PHE A 21 -20.02 10.95 -9.68
N THR A 22 -19.97 10.61 -10.97
CA THR A 22 -19.59 9.26 -11.44
C THR A 22 -18.58 9.37 -12.57
N PRO A 23 -17.63 8.43 -12.66
CA PRO A 23 -16.66 8.40 -13.76
C PRO A 23 -17.31 8.35 -15.13
N GLU A 24 -18.43 7.61 -15.28
CA GLU A 24 -19.17 7.49 -16.53
C GLU A 24 -19.74 8.85 -16.98
N ALA A 25 -20.33 9.59 -16.04
CA ALA A 25 -20.83 10.93 -16.35
C ALA A 25 -19.70 11.90 -16.71
N ALA A 26 -18.56 11.79 -16.02
CA ALA A 26 -17.40 12.64 -16.28
C ALA A 26 -16.71 12.34 -17.62
N LEU A 27 -16.84 11.12 -18.14
CA LEU A 27 -16.31 10.71 -19.46
C LEU A 27 -17.30 10.94 -20.62
N ALA A 28 -18.52 11.42 -20.36
CA ALA A 28 -19.46 11.74 -21.42
C ALA A 28 -18.87 12.82 -22.36
N PRO A 29 -19.11 12.74 -23.68
CA PRO A 29 -18.49 13.66 -24.66
C PRO A 29 -18.77 15.15 -24.43
N ASP A 30 -19.89 15.46 -23.80
CA ASP A 30 -20.39 16.82 -23.52
C ASP A 30 -20.21 17.21 -22.02
N ALA A 31 -19.54 16.37 -21.23
CA ALA A 31 -19.31 16.66 -19.83
C ALA A 31 -18.44 17.91 -19.63
N PRO A 32 -18.78 18.80 -18.69
CA PRO A 32 -17.92 19.93 -18.35
C PRO A 32 -16.56 19.44 -17.83
N HIS A 33 -15.50 20.17 -18.18
CA HIS A 33 -14.16 19.84 -17.72
C HIS A 33 -13.95 20.29 -16.27
N ILE A 34 -13.59 19.37 -15.39
CA ILE A 34 -13.19 19.65 -14.00
C ILE A 34 -11.81 20.29 -13.97
N HIS A 35 -10.89 19.83 -14.83
CA HIS A 35 -9.56 20.41 -15.02
C HIS A 35 -9.34 20.81 -16.48
N ALA A 36 -8.45 21.76 -16.73
CA ALA A 36 -8.15 22.25 -18.08
C ALA A 36 -7.69 21.13 -19.05
N SER A 37 -7.11 20.05 -18.53
CA SER A 37 -6.70 18.86 -19.28
C SER A 37 -7.85 17.88 -19.56
N GLY A 38 -9.07 18.16 -19.11
CA GLY A 38 -10.22 17.26 -19.18
C GLY A 38 -10.40 16.42 -17.92
N ASN A 39 -11.28 15.42 -18.02
CA ASN A 39 -11.67 14.60 -16.86
C ASN A 39 -10.96 13.25 -16.78
N LEU A 40 -10.21 12.84 -17.80
CA LEU A 40 -9.36 11.66 -17.76
C LEU A 40 -7.99 12.03 -17.18
N LEU A 41 -7.69 11.57 -15.95
CA LEU A 41 -6.38 11.77 -15.33
C LEU A 41 -5.33 10.89 -16.01
N ARG A 42 -5.63 9.61 -16.17
CA ARG A 42 -4.68 8.60 -16.65
C ARG A 42 -5.39 7.42 -17.30
N GLU A 43 -4.82 6.93 -18.40
CA GLU A 43 -5.11 5.61 -18.94
C GLU A 43 -3.86 4.72 -18.82
N GLU A 44 -4.05 3.49 -18.36
CA GLU A 44 -3.03 2.45 -18.32
C GLU A 44 -3.46 1.27 -19.17
N ARG A 45 -2.53 0.72 -19.93
CA ARG A 45 -2.75 -0.49 -20.73
C ARG A 45 -1.62 -1.47 -20.54
N LEU A 46 -1.97 -2.71 -20.24
CA LEU A 46 -1.03 -3.82 -20.13
C LEU A 46 -1.53 -4.95 -21.06
N ILE A 47 -0.88 -5.09 -22.19
CA ILE A 47 -1.25 -6.06 -23.23
C ILE A 47 -0.10 -7.02 -23.45
N ARG A 48 -0.42 -8.33 -23.46
CA ARG A 48 0.49 -9.39 -23.81
C ARG A 48 -0.27 -10.48 -24.55
N GLY A 49 0.09 -10.74 -25.81
CA GLY A 49 -0.65 -11.64 -26.69
C GLY A 49 -2.01 -11.11 -27.16
N ASP A 50 -2.83 -11.97 -27.71
CA ASP A 50 -4.19 -11.67 -28.16
C ASP A 50 -5.24 -12.31 -27.23
N ALA A 51 -5.58 -11.59 -26.14
CA ALA A 51 -6.52 -12.07 -25.16
C ALA A 51 -7.91 -12.31 -25.74
N THR A 52 -8.35 -11.49 -26.68
CA THR A 52 -9.67 -11.62 -27.32
C THR A 52 -9.80 -12.94 -28.08
N ALA A 53 -8.80 -13.27 -28.91
CA ALA A 53 -8.80 -14.52 -29.65
C ALA A 53 -8.69 -15.76 -28.73
N VAL A 54 -7.82 -15.68 -27.70
CA VAL A 54 -7.65 -16.80 -26.73
C VAL A 54 -8.94 -17.02 -25.93
N ILE A 55 -9.58 -15.96 -25.42
CA ILE A 55 -10.84 -16.06 -24.66
C ILE A 55 -11.98 -16.59 -25.54
N ALA A 56 -12.03 -16.17 -26.81
CA ALA A 56 -13.05 -16.67 -27.73
C ALA A 56 -12.94 -18.19 -27.96
N ALA A 57 -11.73 -18.73 -28.02
CA ALA A 57 -11.42 -20.15 -28.25
C ALA A 57 -11.39 -20.99 -26.97
N ALA A 58 -11.35 -20.40 -25.79
CA ALA A 58 -11.23 -21.10 -24.52
C ALA A 58 -12.46 -21.98 -24.21
N ALA A 59 -12.21 -23.13 -23.60
CA ALA A 59 -13.25 -24.07 -23.19
C ALA A 59 -14.18 -23.48 -22.11
N HIS A 60 -13.58 -22.79 -21.14
CA HIS A 60 -14.30 -22.17 -20.04
C HIS A 60 -13.89 -20.71 -19.87
N LYS A 61 -14.85 -19.86 -19.60
CA LYS A 61 -14.66 -18.45 -19.30
C LYS A 61 -15.70 -17.91 -18.33
N VAL A 62 -15.28 -16.95 -17.54
CA VAL A 62 -16.12 -16.25 -16.55
C VAL A 62 -15.95 -14.75 -16.76
N THR A 63 -17.06 -14.02 -16.84
CA THR A 63 -17.08 -12.56 -16.94
C THR A 63 -17.98 -12.01 -15.85
N ASN A 64 -17.44 -11.13 -15.01
CA ASN A 64 -18.20 -10.42 -13.99
C ASN A 64 -17.80 -8.95 -13.95
N THR A 65 -18.72 -8.13 -13.42
CA THR A 65 -18.43 -6.74 -13.05
C THR A 65 -18.45 -6.60 -11.53
N TYR A 66 -17.35 -6.09 -11.00
CA TYR A 66 -17.15 -5.91 -9.56
C TYR A 66 -17.20 -4.43 -9.20
N HIS A 67 -17.79 -4.12 -8.03
CA HIS A 67 -17.86 -2.77 -7.50
C HIS A 67 -17.26 -2.73 -6.11
N VAL A 68 -16.24 -1.90 -5.94
CA VAL A 68 -15.56 -1.73 -4.67
C VAL A 68 -15.65 -0.26 -4.22
N PRO A 69 -16.01 0.00 -2.96
CA PRO A 69 -16.30 1.34 -2.47
C PRO A 69 -15.05 2.15 -2.16
N PRO A 70 -15.17 3.48 -2.05
CA PRO A 70 -14.19 4.27 -1.36
C PRO A 70 -14.24 3.94 0.14
N THR A 71 -13.09 3.97 0.81
CA THR A 71 -13.00 3.78 2.26
C THR A 71 -12.04 4.77 2.90
N GLU A 72 -12.16 4.93 4.22
CA GLU A 72 -11.46 5.87 5.06
C GLU A 72 -10.31 5.21 5.80
N HIS A 73 -9.12 5.83 5.83
CA HIS A 73 -7.94 5.31 6.56
C HIS A 73 -8.17 5.24 8.07
N ALA A 74 -8.87 6.24 8.61
CA ALA A 74 -9.21 6.36 10.02
C ALA A 74 -7.99 6.21 10.96
N PHE A 75 -6.80 6.67 10.53
CA PHE A 75 -5.62 6.67 11.39
C PHE A 75 -5.93 7.38 12.72
N LEU A 76 -5.36 6.88 13.82
CA LEU A 76 -5.72 7.34 15.17
C LEU A 76 -5.40 8.82 15.39
N GLU A 77 -4.29 9.30 14.86
CA GLU A 77 -3.84 10.70 14.92
C GLU A 77 -4.35 11.48 13.70
N PRO A 78 -5.33 12.42 13.85
CA PRO A 78 -5.65 13.40 12.80
C PRO A 78 -4.45 14.27 12.46
N GLU A 79 -4.47 14.87 11.28
CA GLU A 79 -3.38 15.67 10.75
C GLU A 79 -3.09 16.88 11.63
N CYS A 80 -1.81 17.11 11.86
CA CYS A 80 -1.31 18.22 12.66
C CYS A 80 0.06 18.69 12.16
N ALA A 81 0.24 20.00 12.05
CA ALA A 81 1.53 20.64 11.78
C ALA A 81 1.73 21.87 12.65
N VAL A 82 3.00 22.13 12.97
CA VAL A 82 3.44 23.35 13.67
C VAL A 82 4.57 23.97 12.87
N CYS A 83 4.40 25.22 12.42
CA CYS A 83 5.47 25.96 11.76
C CYS A 83 5.95 27.09 12.67
N VAL A 84 7.27 27.20 12.81
CA VAL A 84 7.96 28.20 13.63
C VAL A 84 8.85 29.05 12.71
N PRO A 85 8.65 30.38 12.64
CA PRO A 85 9.63 31.27 12.01
C PRO A 85 10.86 31.38 12.91
N GLU A 86 12.05 31.32 12.30
CA GLU A 86 13.33 31.42 12.99
C GLU A 86 13.91 32.86 12.86
N ASP A 87 14.85 33.22 13.73
CA ASP A 87 15.43 34.55 13.79
C ASP A 87 16.24 34.94 12.52
N ASP A 88 16.75 33.94 11.78
CA ASP A 88 17.49 34.11 10.53
C ASP A 88 16.59 34.23 9.29
N GLY A 89 15.26 34.23 9.47
CA GLY A 89 14.29 34.32 8.40
C GLY A 89 13.93 32.98 7.77
N SER A 90 14.49 31.86 8.25
CA SER A 90 14.09 30.51 7.88
C SER A 90 12.88 30.04 8.69
N PHE A 91 12.41 28.83 8.40
CA PHE A 91 11.26 28.22 9.08
C PHE A 91 11.55 26.78 9.49
N THR A 92 11.05 26.37 10.66
CA THR A 92 11.03 24.97 11.08
C THR A 92 9.59 24.47 11.12
N LEU A 93 9.30 23.43 10.33
CA LEU A 93 8.00 22.76 10.26
C LEU A 93 8.07 21.39 10.96
N TYR A 94 7.31 21.25 12.03
CA TYR A 94 7.10 19.97 12.71
C TYR A 94 5.82 19.33 12.18
N THR A 95 5.91 18.08 11.72
CA THR A 95 4.80 17.40 11.06
C THR A 95 4.75 15.90 11.39
N ALA A 96 3.59 15.29 11.15
CA ALA A 96 3.38 13.85 11.21
C ALA A 96 2.93 13.38 9.82
N ASP A 97 3.90 13.09 8.94
CA ASP A 97 3.68 12.67 7.54
C ASP A 97 4.51 11.44 7.16
N GLN A 98 4.38 11.00 5.91
CA GLN A 98 5.09 9.84 5.38
C GLN A 98 6.35 10.20 4.59
N GLY A 99 6.68 11.51 4.42
CA GLY A 99 7.84 11.92 3.63
C GLY A 99 8.26 13.37 3.77
N ILE A 100 9.14 13.66 4.73
CA ILE A 100 9.56 15.04 5.09
C ILE A 100 10.19 15.86 3.94
N TYR A 101 10.83 15.20 2.97
CA TYR A 101 11.44 15.91 1.84
C TYR A 101 10.41 16.33 0.78
N GLN A 102 9.39 15.51 0.55
CA GLN A 102 8.26 15.91 -0.29
C GLN A 102 7.49 17.05 0.37
N THR A 103 7.19 16.90 1.66
CA THR A 103 6.56 17.97 2.47
C THR A 103 7.34 19.26 2.42
N ARG A 104 8.68 19.20 2.54
CA ARG A 104 9.55 20.39 2.39
C ARG A 104 9.38 21.04 1.03
N LYS A 105 9.50 20.25 -0.04
CA LYS A 105 9.40 20.75 -1.42
C LYS A 105 8.06 21.43 -1.69
N GLU A 106 6.96 20.77 -1.37
CA GLU A 106 5.62 21.26 -1.71
C GLU A 106 5.19 22.42 -0.80
N THR A 107 5.57 22.38 0.49
CA THR A 107 5.29 23.49 1.41
C THR A 107 6.11 24.73 1.04
N ALA A 108 7.39 24.60 0.73
CA ALA A 108 8.22 25.71 0.29
C ALA A 108 7.69 26.35 -1.02
N MET A 109 7.23 25.52 -1.95
CA MET A 109 6.56 25.98 -3.17
C MET A 109 5.28 26.77 -2.86
N ALA A 110 4.46 26.31 -1.93
CA ALA A 110 3.25 27.02 -1.50
C ALA A 110 3.57 28.36 -0.80
N MET A 111 4.68 28.42 -0.05
CA MET A 111 5.16 29.65 0.59
C MET A 111 5.87 30.61 -0.37
N GLY A 112 6.26 30.17 -1.57
CA GLY A 112 7.07 30.94 -2.50
C GLY A 112 8.50 31.20 -2.02
N ILE A 113 9.11 30.23 -1.29
CA ILE A 113 10.47 30.31 -0.75
C ILE A 113 11.35 29.17 -1.27
N GLU A 114 12.66 29.32 -1.13
CA GLU A 114 13.62 28.25 -1.42
C GLU A 114 13.46 27.10 -0.41
N GLN A 115 13.65 25.85 -0.87
CA GLN A 115 13.48 24.67 -0.01
C GLN A 115 14.43 24.65 1.18
N GLU A 116 15.63 25.19 1.01
CA GLU A 116 16.69 25.28 2.03
C GLU A 116 16.31 26.19 3.20
N SER A 117 15.39 27.13 2.97
CA SER A 117 14.84 28.01 4.01
C SER A 117 13.75 27.34 4.85
N LEU A 118 13.38 26.08 4.55
CA LEU A 118 12.39 25.30 5.31
C LEU A 118 13.01 24.01 5.82
N ARG A 119 13.22 23.92 7.13
CA ARG A 119 13.55 22.68 7.83
C ARG A 119 12.26 21.94 8.17
N VAL A 120 12.21 20.64 7.85
CA VAL A 120 11.07 19.78 8.23
C VAL A 120 11.55 18.68 9.16
N VAL A 121 10.85 18.53 10.29
CA VAL A 121 11.15 17.57 11.34
C VAL A 121 9.93 16.67 11.56
N ALA A 122 10.09 15.36 11.33
CA ALA A 122 9.05 14.41 11.66
C ALA A 122 8.95 14.23 13.18
N LYS A 123 7.73 14.08 13.66
CA LYS A 123 7.43 13.63 15.02
C LYS A 123 6.83 12.23 14.98
N TYR A 124 6.44 11.69 16.13
CA TYR A 124 5.73 10.42 16.15
C TYR A 124 4.47 10.50 15.30
N VAL A 125 4.28 9.51 14.42
CA VAL A 125 3.15 9.44 13.51
C VAL A 125 2.17 8.39 13.99
N GLY A 126 0.97 8.81 14.33
CA GLY A 126 -0.11 7.96 14.87
C GLY A 126 -0.92 7.26 13.79
N GLY A 127 -0.23 6.55 12.88
CA GLY A 127 -0.80 5.88 11.71
C GLY A 127 -0.81 6.78 10.48
N GLY A 128 -0.72 6.18 9.30
CA GLY A 128 -0.77 6.87 8.01
C GLY A 128 -1.50 6.05 6.95
N PHE A 129 -1.08 4.81 6.75
CA PHE A 129 -1.68 3.83 5.82
C PHE A 129 -1.78 4.33 4.35
N GLY A 130 -1.01 5.37 3.99
CA GLY A 130 -1.07 6.07 2.72
C GLY A 130 -1.76 7.44 2.79
N GLY A 131 -2.67 7.68 3.74
CA GLY A 131 -3.43 8.92 3.86
C GLY A 131 -2.63 10.15 4.31
N LYS A 132 -1.38 9.97 4.74
CA LYS A 132 -0.45 11.04 5.09
C LYS A 132 0.72 11.18 4.09
N GLU A 133 0.56 10.64 2.87
CA GLU A 133 1.47 10.92 1.77
C GLU A 133 1.18 12.28 1.11
N ASP A 134 -0.10 12.64 1.01
CA ASP A 134 -0.51 13.97 0.56
C ASP A 134 -0.42 14.99 1.72
N MET A 135 -0.09 16.24 1.38
CA MET A 135 -0.14 17.32 2.34
C MET A 135 -1.58 17.80 2.55
N THR A 136 -1.90 18.13 3.79
CA THR A 136 -3.21 18.65 4.17
C THR A 136 -3.13 19.95 4.97
N VAL A 137 -2.36 19.98 6.05
CA VAL A 137 -2.29 21.12 7.00
C VAL A 137 -0.93 21.82 7.01
N GLN A 138 0.08 21.23 6.39
CA GLN A 138 1.44 21.74 6.40
C GLN A 138 1.56 23.11 5.70
N PRO A 139 1.05 23.29 4.47
CA PRO A 139 1.07 24.60 3.80
C PRO A 139 0.30 25.67 4.57
N GLN A 140 -0.84 25.33 5.16
CA GLN A 140 -1.64 26.29 5.93
C GLN A 140 -0.90 26.78 7.18
N ALA A 141 -0.26 25.86 7.93
CA ALA A 141 0.52 26.21 9.10
C ALA A 141 1.70 27.10 8.71
N ALA A 142 2.39 26.78 7.62
CA ALA A 142 3.57 27.46 7.14
C ALA A 142 3.24 28.87 6.60
N LEU A 143 2.24 29.01 5.74
CA LEU A 143 1.77 30.30 5.22
C LEU A 143 1.30 31.25 6.33
N LEU A 144 0.54 30.71 7.29
CA LEU A 144 0.09 31.53 8.43
C LEU A 144 1.26 31.97 9.33
N ALA A 145 2.28 31.11 9.53
CA ALA A 145 3.49 31.48 10.25
C ALA A 145 4.27 32.57 9.52
N GLN A 146 4.40 32.48 8.19
CA GLN A 146 5.04 33.48 7.34
C GLN A 146 4.32 34.84 7.41
N ILE A 147 2.98 34.84 7.31
CA ILE A 147 2.17 36.08 7.32
C ILE A 147 2.19 36.74 8.69
N THR A 148 2.13 35.96 9.78
CA THR A 148 2.00 36.50 11.14
C THR A 148 3.34 36.77 11.83
N GLY A 149 4.44 36.18 11.33
CA GLY A 149 5.75 36.20 12.00
C GLY A 149 5.73 35.48 13.36
N ARG A 150 4.83 34.54 13.58
CA ARG A 150 4.65 33.83 14.85
C ARG A 150 4.51 32.32 14.63
N PRO A 151 4.86 31.49 15.64
CA PRO A 151 4.57 30.06 15.58
C PRO A 151 3.08 29.80 15.38
N VAL A 152 2.75 28.94 14.42
CA VAL A 152 1.37 28.56 14.09
C VAL A 152 1.22 27.06 14.15
N LYS A 153 0.17 26.59 14.83
CA LYS A 153 -0.27 25.19 14.84
C LYS A 153 -1.61 25.07 14.13
N VAL A 154 -1.66 24.18 13.15
CA VAL A 154 -2.92 23.73 12.52
C VAL A 154 -3.14 22.26 12.86
N ARG A 155 -4.31 21.94 13.36
CA ARG A 155 -4.71 20.58 13.69
C ARG A 155 -6.16 20.39 13.25
N LEU A 156 -6.43 19.30 12.53
CA LEU A 156 -7.79 18.91 12.18
C LEU A 156 -8.47 18.21 13.36
N THR A 157 -9.76 18.42 13.49
CA THR A 157 -10.62 17.52 14.25
C THR A 157 -10.79 16.20 13.49
N ARG A 158 -11.34 15.17 14.13
CA ARG A 158 -11.62 13.90 13.44
C ARG A 158 -12.58 14.10 12.26
N ASP A 159 -13.61 14.89 12.41
CA ASP A 159 -14.57 15.14 11.35
C ASP A 159 -13.94 15.93 10.18
N GLU A 160 -13.10 16.93 10.46
CA GLU A 160 -12.34 17.64 9.43
C GLU A 160 -11.35 16.71 8.72
N SER A 161 -10.65 15.83 9.44
CA SER A 161 -9.73 14.83 8.88
C SER A 161 -10.48 13.92 7.90
N ILE A 162 -11.63 13.37 8.26
CA ILE A 162 -12.47 12.54 7.38
C ILE A 162 -12.88 13.28 6.10
N LEU A 163 -13.07 14.60 6.16
CA LEU A 163 -13.47 15.39 4.99
C LEU A 163 -12.32 15.74 4.05
N VAL A 164 -11.11 15.90 4.56
CA VAL A 164 -10.00 16.58 3.86
C VAL A 164 -9.04 15.62 3.18
N HIS A 165 -8.55 14.57 3.86
CA HIS A 165 -7.52 13.72 3.26
C HIS A 165 -8.08 12.75 2.21
N PRO A 166 -7.24 12.25 1.28
CA PRO A 166 -7.67 11.34 0.21
C PRO A 166 -8.21 10.01 0.74
N LYS A 167 -9.07 9.37 -0.04
CA LYS A 167 -9.72 8.08 0.27
C LYS A 167 -9.13 6.94 -0.56
N ARG A 168 -9.49 5.69 -0.24
CA ARG A 168 -9.30 4.58 -1.17
C ARG A 168 -10.13 4.83 -2.41
N HIS A 169 -9.58 4.58 -3.60
CA HIS A 169 -10.31 4.68 -4.85
C HIS A 169 -11.49 3.71 -4.90
N ALA A 170 -12.69 4.23 -5.16
CA ALA A 170 -13.76 3.40 -5.68
C ALA A 170 -13.39 2.91 -7.08
N MET A 171 -13.68 1.64 -7.39
CA MET A 171 -13.43 1.08 -8.72
C MET A 171 -14.59 0.21 -9.17
N THR A 172 -14.91 0.32 -10.46
CA THR A 172 -15.73 -0.64 -11.20
C THR A 172 -14.78 -1.45 -12.08
N ILE A 173 -14.80 -2.78 -11.94
CA ILE A 173 -13.87 -3.69 -12.62
C ILE A 173 -14.67 -4.74 -13.37
N THR A 174 -14.69 -4.68 -14.70
CA THR A 174 -15.22 -5.75 -15.52
C THR A 174 -14.07 -6.66 -15.92
N MET A 175 -14.14 -7.93 -15.52
CA MET A 175 -13.06 -8.88 -15.72
C MET A 175 -13.56 -10.17 -16.36
N THR A 176 -12.86 -10.62 -17.39
CA THR A 176 -13.03 -11.93 -18.01
C THR A 176 -11.77 -12.76 -17.80
N THR A 177 -11.94 -13.97 -17.27
CA THR A 177 -10.87 -14.95 -17.12
C THR A 177 -11.24 -16.22 -17.87
N ALA A 178 -10.26 -16.89 -18.48
CA ALA A 178 -10.48 -18.08 -19.28
C ALA A 178 -9.45 -19.18 -18.98
N CYS A 179 -9.90 -20.43 -19.05
CA CYS A 179 -9.06 -21.60 -18.89
C CYS A 179 -9.42 -22.70 -19.91
N ASP A 180 -8.55 -23.71 -20.02
CA ASP A 180 -8.83 -24.93 -20.77
C ASP A 180 -9.73 -25.89 -19.98
N GLU A 181 -10.07 -27.05 -20.57
CA GLU A 181 -10.90 -28.10 -19.95
C GLU A 181 -10.30 -28.66 -18.65
N SER A 182 -9.00 -28.54 -18.46
CA SER A 182 -8.29 -29.04 -17.28
C SER A 182 -8.04 -27.97 -16.22
N GLY A 183 -8.46 -26.72 -16.47
CA GLY A 183 -8.29 -25.59 -15.55
C GLY A 183 -6.92 -24.91 -15.64
N ASN A 184 -6.14 -25.09 -16.72
CA ASN A 184 -4.97 -24.25 -16.96
C ASN A 184 -5.44 -22.85 -17.41
N LEU A 185 -5.00 -21.81 -16.73
CA LEU A 185 -5.35 -20.43 -17.05
C LEU A 185 -4.71 -20.02 -18.38
N LEU A 186 -5.49 -19.48 -19.29
CA LEU A 186 -5.07 -19.12 -20.65
C LEU A 186 -4.97 -17.61 -20.82
N ALA A 187 -6.03 -16.88 -20.51
CA ALA A 187 -6.09 -15.45 -20.74
C ALA A 187 -6.94 -14.70 -19.70
N MET A 188 -6.61 -13.42 -19.55
CA MET A 188 -7.41 -12.47 -18.77
C MET A 188 -7.62 -11.19 -19.57
N GLN A 189 -8.83 -10.66 -19.52
CA GLN A 189 -9.17 -9.32 -19.99
C GLN A 189 -9.82 -8.53 -18.85
N ALA A 190 -9.41 -7.28 -18.62
CA ALA A 190 -10.00 -6.43 -17.60
C ALA A 190 -10.15 -4.98 -18.07
N ASP A 191 -11.29 -4.36 -17.75
CA ASP A 191 -11.54 -2.92 -17.83
C ASP A 191 -11.75 -2.38 -16.40
N ILE A 192 -10.86 -1.48 -15.97
CA ILE A 192 -10.83 -0.91 -14.63
C ILE A 192 -11.15 0.57 -14.71
N LEU A 193 -12.27 0.97 -14.13
CA LEU A 193 -12.69 2.36 -14.05
C LEU A 193 -12.58 2.84 -12.61
N ALA A 194 -11.67 3.79 -12.36
CA ALA A 194 -11.35 4.31 -11.03
C ALA A 194 -11.83 5.76 -10.88
N ASP A 195 -12.57 6.03 -9.82
CA ASP A 195 -12.95 7.39 -9.40
C ASP A 195 -11.79 7.99 -8.58
N THR A 196 -11.12 9.00 -9.13
CA THR A 196 -10.02 9.68 -8.43
C THR A 196 -10.46 10.94 -7.67
N GLY A 197 -11.74 11.32 -7.78
CA GLY A 197 -12.26 12.53 -7.16
C GLY A 197 -11.77 13.82 -7.83
N ALA A 198 -11.85 14.93 -7.12
CA ALA A 198 -11.63 16.25 -7.68
C ALA A 198 -10.16 16.63 -7.95
N TYR A 199 -9.20 15.87 -7.43
CA TYR A 199 -7.77 16.12 -7.59
C TYR A 199 -6.99 14.84 -7.84
N ALA A 200 -5.83 14.98 -8.51
CA ALA A 200 -4.99 13.84 -8.93
C ALA A 200 -4.48 13.00 -7.77
N SER A 201 -4.00 13.60 -6.69
CA SER A 201 -3.29 12.89 -5.63
C SER A 201 -2.35 11.82 -6.22
N LEU A 202 -2.50 10.56 -5.81
CA LEU A 202 -1.78 9.41 -6.39
C LEU A 202 -2.67 8.52 -7.28
N GLY A 203 -3.75 9.07 -7.87
CA GLY A 203 -4.70 8.32 -8.69
C GLY A 203 -4.07 7.58 -9.88
N GLY A 204 -3.15 8.22 -10.60
CA GLY A 204 -2.42 7.56 -11.70
C GLY A 204 -1.58 6.36 -11.23
N PRO A 205 -0.67 6.51 -10.26
CA PRO A 205 0.10 5.40 -9.69
C PRO A 205 -0.76 4.28 -9.08
N VAL A 206 -1.87 4.59 -8.41
CA VAL A 206 -2.81 3.57 -7.87
C VAL A 206 -3.44 2.76 -8.99
N LEU A 207 -3.93 3.42 -10.06
CA LEU A 207 -4.45 2.74 -11.24
C LEU A 207 -3.41 1.82 -11.88
N GLN A 208 -2.18 2.31 -12.04
CA GLN A 208 -1.08 1.52 -12.60
C GLN A 208 -0.83 0.24 -11.79
N ARG A 209 -0.88 0.30 -10.46
CA ARG A 209 -0.73 -0.90 -9.61
C ARG A 209 -1.93 -1.83 -9.71
N ALA A 210 -3.15 -1.30 -9.78
CA ALA A 210 -4.34 -2.12 -10.04
C ALA A 210 -4.20 -2.91 -11.34
N CYS A 211 -3.70 -2.29 -12.41
CA CYS A 211 -3.50 -2.94 -13.71
C CYS A 211 -2.35 -3.95 -13.69
N THR A 212 -1.16 -3.57 -13.16
CA THR A 212 0.03 -4.45 -13.17
C THR A 212 -0.13 -5.72 -12.37
N HIS A 213 -1.01 -5.73 -11.37
CA HIS A 213 -1.21 -6.86 -10.47
C HIS A 213 -2.55 -7.56 -10.67
N ALA A 214 -3.40 -7.09 -11.60
CA ALA A 214 -4.75 -7.63 -11.79
C ALA A 214 -4.79 -9.14 -12.07
N ALA A 215 -3.78 -9.67 -12.77
CA ALA A 215 -3.70 -11.10 -13.08
C ALA A 215 -3.25 -11.98 -11.89
N GLY A 216 -2.94 -11.37 -10.73
CA GLY A 216 -2.53 -12.10 -9.54
C GLY A 216 -1.22 -12.87 -9.68
N PRO A 217 -0.93 -13.79 -8.74
CA PRO A 217 0.29 -14.60 -8.74
C PRO A 217 0.16 -15.87 -9.60
N TYR A 218 -0.43 -15.75 -10.80
CA TYR A 218 -0.78 -16.89 -11.63
C TYR A 218 -0.16 -16.83 -13.01
N HIS A 219 -0.08 -17.99 -13.65
CA HIS A 219 0.54 -18.19 -14.95
C HIS A 219 -0.38 -17.78 -16.12
N PHE A 220 -0.88 -16.53 -16.13
CA PHE A 220 -1.54 -15.95 -17.28
C PHE A 220 -0.49 -15.47 -18.29
N GLN A 221 -0.42 -16.11 -19.46
CA GLN A 221 0.54 -15.70 -20.50
C GLN A 221 -0.07 -14.72 -21.51
N THR A 222 -1.38 -14.60 -21.54
CA THR A 222 -2.10 -13.69 -22.43
C THR A 222 -3.02 -12.79 -21.61
N ILE A 223 -2.81 -11.49 -21.69
CA ILE A 223 -3.59 -10.50 -20.95
C ILE A 223 -3.89 -9.26 -21.79
N ASP A 224 -5.04 -8.65 -21.56
CA ASP A 224 -5.43 -7.34 -22.05
C ASP A 224 -6.13 -6.58 -20.92
N ILE A 225 -5.39 -5.73 -20.24
CA ILE A 225 -5.85 -4.98 -19.08
C ILE A 225 -5.80 -3.49 -19.44
N THR A 226 -6.96 -2.84 -19.40
CA THR A 226 -7.10 -1.40 -19.59
C THR A 226 -7.65 -0.79 -18.30
N GLY A 227 -7.06 0.30 -17.84
CA GLY A 227 -7.53 1.04 -16.68
C GLY A 227 -7.64 2.53 -16.99
N ARG A 228 -8.63 3.20 -16.38
CA ARG A 228 -8.86 4.64 -16.49
C ARG A 228 -9.12 5.24 -15.13
N ALA A 229 -8.31 6.23 -14.73
CA ALA A 229 -8.54 7.06 -13.57
C ALA A 229 -9.21 8.37 -14.00
N VAL A 230 -10.36 8.67 -13.44
CA VAL A 230 -11.24 9.74 -13.90
C VAL A 230 -11.49 10.74 -12.77
N TYR A 231 -11.35 12.02 -13.09
CA TYR A 231 -11.75 13.11 -12.20
C TYR A 231 -13.26 13.17 -12.07
N THR A 232 -13.73 13.38 -10.86
CA THR A 232 -15.12 13.65 -10.51
C THR A 232 -15.18 14.78 -9.47
N ASN A 233 -16.37 15.26 -9.12
CA ASN A 233 -16.53 16.22 -8.02
C ASN A 233 -16.70 15.52 -6.65
N ASN A 234 -16.28 14.27 -6.53
CA ASN A 234 -16.18 13.54 -5.29
C ASN A 234 -14.92 13.96 -4.49
N PRO A 235 -14.83 13.64 -3.18
CA PRO A 235 -13.58 13.78 -2.44
C PRO A 235 -12.41 13.10 -3.13
N PRO A 236 -11.20 13.66 -3.09
CA PRO A 236 -10.02 13.06 -3.71
C PRO A 236 -9.78 11.63 -3.20
N ALA A 237 -9.32 10.78 -4.11
CA ALA A 237 -8.80 9.47 -3.78
C ALA A 237 -7.29 9.42 -4.04
N GLY A 238 -6.55 8.72 -3.17
CA GLY A 238 -5.09 8.68 -3.19
C GLY A 238 -4.53 7.35 -2.72
N ALA A 239 -3.36 7.40 -2.11
CA ALA A 239 -2.73 6.22 -1.54
C ALA A 239 -3.55 5.66 -0.38
N PHE A 240 -3.80 4.36 -0.42
CA PHE A 240 -4.32 3.59 0.69
C PHE A 240 -3.70 2.19 0.64
N ARG A 241 -3.34 1.64 1.79
CA ARG A 241 -2.69 0.32 1.98
C ARG A 241 -3.19 -0.72 0.98
N GLY A 242 -2.28 -1.33 0.20
CA GLY A 242 -2.59 -2.20 -0.94
C GLY A 242 -2.60 -1.50 -2.30
N PHE A 243 -2.81 -0.17 -2.37
CA PHE A 243 -2.53 0.73 -3.48
C PHE A 243 -3.07 0.25 -4.83
N GLY A 244 -4.40 0.00 -4.92
CA GLY A 244 -5.06 -0.46 -6.15
C GLY A 244 -5.10 -1.99 -6.30
N VAL A 245 -4.14 -2.71 -5.74
CA VAL A 245 -4.09 -4.18 -5.84
C VAL A 245 -5.20 -4.85 -5.02
N THR A 246 -5.60 -4.28 -3.90
CA THR A 246 -6.73 -4.79 -3.09
C THR A 246 -8.01 -4.88 -3.92
N GLN A 247 -8.26 -3.88 -4.76
CA GLN A 247 -9.44 -3.80 -5.62
C GLN A 247 -9.40 -4.83 -6.75
N SER A 248 -8.29 -4.89 -7.51
CA SER A 248 -8.16 -5.82 -8.63
C SER A 248 -8.04 -7.28 -8.17
N CYS A 249 -7.42 -7.54 -7.03
CA CYS A 249 -7.34 -8.87 -6.43
C CYS A 249 -8.73 -9.42 -6.08
N PHE A 250 -9.64 -8.60 -5.55
CA PHE A 250 -11.01 -9.02 -5.28
C PHE A 250 -11.69 -9.58 -6.54
N ALA A 251 -11.58 -8.88 -7.66
CA ALA A 251 -12.16 -9.32 -8.92
C ALA A 251 -11.51 -10.62 -9.45
N ALA A 252 -10.19 -10.68 -9.45
CA ALA A 252 -9.46 -11.83 -9.99
C ALA A 252 -9.72 -13.11 -9.19
N GLU A 253 -9.63 -13.04 -7.88
CA GLU A 253 -9.81 -14.18 -7.00
C GLU A 253 -11.24 -14.71 -7.01
N CYS A 254 -12.24 -13.82 -7.09
CA CYS A 254 -13.64 -14.22 -7.23
C CYS A 254 -13.92 -14.90 -8.59
N ASN A 255 -13.34 -14.41 -9.69
CA ASN A 255 -13.47 -15.08 -10.99
C ASN A 255 -12.83 -16.48 -10.98
N LEU A 256 -11.67 -16.65 -10.33
CA LEU A 256 -11.01 -17.96 -10.22
C LEU A 256 -11.89 -19.00 -9.51
N ASN A 257 -12.64 -18.59 -8.50
CA ASN A 257 -13.55 -19.49 -7.80
C ASN A 257 -14.61 -20.08 -8.74
N GLN A 258 -15.18 -19.26 -9.61
CA GLN A 258 -16.16 -19.73 -10.60
C GLN A 258 -15.51 -20.58 -11.71
N LEU A 259 -14.29 -20.25 -12.14
CA LEU A 259 -13.55 -21.13 -13.07
C LEU A 259 -13.29 -22.51 -12.45
N ALA A 260 -12.92 -22.57 -11.17
CA ALA A 260 -12.71 -23.83 -10.45
C ALA A 260 -13.98 -24.71 -10.50
N GLU A 261 -15.15 -24.13 -10.23
CA GLU A 261 -16.44 -24.85 -10.32
C GLU A 261 -16.71 -25.40 -11.72
N LEU A 262 -16.46 -24.60 -12.77
CA LEU A 262 -16.71 -24.99 -14.16
C LEU A 262 -15.86 -26.19 -14.60
N VAL A 263 -14.66 -26.36 -14.04
CA VAL A 263 -13.74 -27.46 -14.38
C VAL A 263 -13.71 -28.55 -13.31
N GLY A 264 -14.53 -28.45 -12.26
CA GLY A 264 -14.61 -29.45 -11.20
C GLY A 264 -13.39 -29.54 -10.29
N LEU A 265 -12.61 -28.44 -10.18
CA LEU A 265 -11.49 -28.30 -9.26
C LEU A 265 -11.92 -27.58 -7.97
N THR A 266 -11.27 -27.90 -6.87
CA THR A 266 -11.41 -27.09 -5.67
C THR A 266 -10.75 -25.71 -5.87
N PRO A 267 -11.14 -24.70 -5.08
CA PRO A 267 -10.49 -23.38 -5.12
C PRO A 267 -8.98 -23.43 -4.85
N TRP A 268 -8.52 -24.40 -4.04
CA TRP A 268 -7.09 -24.61 -3.82
C TRP A 268 -6.40 -25.22 -5.05
N GLU A 269 -7.00 -26.26 -5.65
CA GLU A 269 -6.40 -26.98 -6.80
C GLU A 269 -6.17 -26.07 -8.01
N ILE A 270 -7.15 -25.22 -8.37
CA ILE A 270 -6.98 -24.30 -9.50
C ILE A 270 -5.84 -23.30 -9.23
N ARG A 271 -5.70 -22.81 -7.97
CA ARG A 271 -4.62 -21.92 -7.56
C ARG A 271 -3.26 -22.59 -7.58
N TYR A 272 -3.15 -23.78 -7.00
CA TYR A 272 -1.91 -24.56 -6.93
C TYR A 272 -1.40 -24.96 -8.33
N LYS A 273 -2.32 -25.38 -9.19
CA LYS A 273 -2.05 -25.74 -10.58
C LYS A 273 -1.43 -24.58 -11.36
N ASN A 274 -1.95 -23.38 -11.17
CA ASN A 274 -1.60 -22.17 -11.93
C ASN A 274 -0.69 -21.20 -11.17
N ALA A 275 -0.26 -21.53 -9.95
CA ALA A 275 0.63 -20.69 -9.16
C ALA A 275 1.95 -20.46 -9.89
N ILE A 276 2.41 -19.20 -9.90
CA ILE A 276 3.71 -18.85 -10.45
C ILE A 276 4.83 -19.53 -9.66
N ARG A 277 5.85 -20.02 -10.36
CA ARG A 277 7.03 -20.70 -9.80
C ARG A 277 8.30 -19.94 -10.15
N PRO A 278 9.39 -20.14 -9.39
CA PRO A 278 10.71 -19.57 -9.73
C PRO A 278 11.11 -19.85 -11.18
N GLY A 279 11.58 -18.84 -11.89
CA GLY A 279 11.99 -18.94 -13.28
C GLY A 279 10.87 -18.83 -14.32
N GLU A 280 9.60 -18.86 -13.90
CA GLU A 280 8.46 -18.63 -14.80
C GLU A 280 8.23 -17.14 -15.03
N THR A 281 7.54 -16.83 -16.13
CA THR A 281 7.23 -15.45 -16.49
C THR A 281 5.92 -15.01 -15.83
N LEU A 282 5.99 -13.96 -15.01
CA LEU A 282 4.82 -13.28 -14.46
C LEU A 282 3.97 -12.65 -15.59
N PRO A 283 2.68 -12.42 -15.36
CA PRO A 283 1.80 -11.80 -16.36
C PRO A 283 2.30 -10.47 -16.91
N ASN A 284 3.02 -9.68 -16.10
CA ASN A 284 3.64 -8.42 -16.51
C ASN A 284 4.96 -8.57 -17.28
N GLY A 285 5.41 -9.79 -17.56
CA GLY A 285 6.61 -10.10 -18.33
C GLY A 285 7.89 -10.32 -17.53
N GLN A 286 7.92 -9.98 -16.23
CA GLN A 286 9.10 -10.21 -15.39
C GLN A 286 9.27 -11.70 -15.06
N ILE A 287 10.50 -12.17 -15.02
CA ILE A 287 10.82 -13.53 -14.55
C ILE A 287 10.72 -13.57 -13.03
N ALA A 288 9.98 -14.55 -12.52
CA ALA A 288 9.83 -14.79 -11.08
C ALA A 288 11.19 -15.23 -10.49
N SER A 289 11.63 -14.53 -9.45
CA SER A 289 12.90 -14.76 -8.78
C SER A 289 12.97 -16.12 -8.08
N ALA A 290 14.18 -16.59 -7.79
CA ALA A 290 14.40 -17.88 -7.14
C ALA A 290 13.72 -17.99 -5.75
N ASP A 291 13.54 -16.85 -5.08
CA ASP A 291 12.90 -16.74 -3.76
C ASP A 291 11.36 -16.60 -3.82
N THR A 292 10.75 -16.76 -5.00
CA THR A 292 9.29 -16.81 -5.16
C THR A 292 8.71 -17.99 -4.36
N ALA A 293 7.88 -17.71 -3.35
CA ALA A 293 7.35 -18.68 -2.40
C ALA A 293 5.83 -18.87 -2.48
N MET A 294 5.22 -18.64 -3.66
CA MET A 294 3.76 -18.77 -3.84
C MET A 294 3.28 -20.20 -3.58
N VAL A 295 4.05 -21.19 -4.06
CA VAL A 295 3.71 -22.61 -3.90
C VAL A 295 3.81 -23.01 -2.43
N GLU A 296 4.85 -22.61 -1.74
CA GLU A 296 5.05 -22.89 -0.31
C GLU A 296 3.94 -22.26 0.55
N CYS A 297 3.45 -21.07 0.20
CA CYS A 297 2.30 -20.47 0.86
C CYS A 297 1.01 -21.30 0.64
N LEU A 298 0.78 -21.81 -0.57
CA LEU A 298 -0.36 -22.67 -0.86
C LEU A 298 -0.27 -24.04 -0.18
N GLU A 299 0.94 -24.63 -0.09
CA GLU A 299 1.18 -25.88 0.62
C GLU A 299 0.91 -25.73 2.12
N ALA A 300 1.29 -24.60 2.73
CA ALA A 300 0.98 -24.29 4.11
C ALA A 300 -0.53 -24.11 4.37
N ALA A 301 -1.30 -23.67 3.37
CA ALA A 301 -2.76 -23.53 3.45
C ALA A 301 -3.50 -24.88 3.32
N LYS A 302 -2.90 -25.88 2.68
CA LYS A 302 -3.56 -27.14 2.33
C LYS A 302 -4.15 -27.89 3.53
N PRO A 303 -3.40 -28.10 4.64
CA PRO A 303 -3.95 -28.82 5.80
C PRO A 303 -5.18 -28.13 6.43
N ILE A 304 -5.23 -26.79 6.38
CA ILE A 304 -6.36 -26.01 6.91
C ILE A 304 -7.60 -26.28 6.07
N LEU A 305 -7.47 -26.22 4.75
CA LEU A 305 -8.57 -26.47 3.81
C LEU A 305 -9.03 -27.95 3.81
N ASP A 306 -8.11 -28.89 4.05
CA ASP A 306 -8.46 -30.32 4.21
C ASP A 306 -9.29 -30.56 5.47
N ALA A 307 -9.00 -29.83 6.54
CA ALA A 307 -9.77 -29.86 7.78
C ALA A 307 -11.13 -29.15 7.65
N ASN A 308 -11.18 -28.05 6.89
CA ASN A 308 -12.40 -27.27 6.66
C ASN A 308 -12.58 -26.92 5.17
N PRO A 309 -13.16 -27.82 4.35
CA PRO A 309 -13.36 -27.57 2.91
C PRO A 309 -14.32 -26.42 2.58
N LYS A 310 -15.05 -25.89 3.57
CA LYS A 310 -15.92 -24.71 3.41
C LYS A 310 -15.20 -23.39 3.69
N ALA A 311 -13.97 -23.43 4.17
CA ALA A 311 -13.18 -22.22 4.33
C ALA A 311 -12.96 -21.53 2.98
N GLY A 312 -12.91 -20.21 3.00
CA GLY A 312 -12.60 -19.42 1.81
C GLY A 312 -11.09 -19.23 1.67
N ILE A 313 -10.58 -19.31 0.45
CA ILE A 313 -9.16 -19.06 0.13
C ILE A 313 -9.02 -17.99 -0.92
N ALA A 314 -7.97 -17.15 -0.78
CA ALA A 314 -7.52 -16.24 -1.82
C ALA A 314 -6.01 -16.02 -1.74
N CYS A 315 -5.42 -15.66 -2.89
CA CYS A 315 -3.99 -15.40 -3.03
C CYS A 315 -3.73 -13.94 -3.43
N ALA A 316 -2.53 -13.47 -3.14
CA ALA A 316 -2.08 -12.15 -3.58
C ALA A 316 -0.60 -12.14 -3.95
N ILE A 317 -0.25 -11.20 -4.84
CA ILE A 317 1.10 -10.76 -5.13
C ILE A 317 1.20 -9.26 -4.87
N LYS A 318 2.29 -8.81 -4.28
CA LYS A 318 2.53 -7.37 -4.09
C LYS A 318 4.00 -7.05 -4.19
N ASN A 319 4.30 -5.97 -4.89
CA ASN A 319 5.65 -5.43 -4.99
C ASN A 319 6.15 -4.83 -3.69
N SER A 320 7.47 -4.89 -3.49
CA SER A 320 8.25 -4.05 -2.58
C SER A 320 9.03 -3.02 -3.39
N GLY A 321 8.86 -1.73 -3.07
CA GLY A 321 9.45 -0.62 -3.82
C GLY A 321 8.53 0.01 -4.86
N LEU A 322 8.95 1.17 -5.39
CA LEU A 322 8.17 1.96 -6.36
C LEU A 322 8.03 1.25 -7.70
N GLY A 323 9.11 0.72 -8.25
CA GLY A 323 9.11 -0.04 -9.51
C GLY A 323 8.71 0.77 -10.75
N VAL A 324 8.44 0.05 -11.83
CA VAL A 324 7.93 0.53 -13.13
C VAL A 324 8.68 1.73 -13.71
N GLY A 325 10.02 1.70 -13.59
CA GLY A 325 10.91 2.75 -14.09
C GLY A 325 11.01 4.00 -13.22
N VAL A 326 10.33 4.04 -12.06
CA VAL A 326 10.44 5.15 -11.12
C VAL A 326 11.72 4.97 -10.29
N PRO A 327 12.61 5.98 -10.20
CA PRO A 327 13.80 5.91 -9.35
C PRO A 327 13.42 5.66 -7.89
N ASP A 328 14.02 4.65 -7.29
CA ASP A 328 13.75 4.26 -5.91
C ASP A 328 15.07 4.12 -5.15
N VAL A 329 15.33 5.05 -4.22
CA VAL A 329 16.62 5.16 -3.52
C VAL A 329 16.42 5.19 -2.02
N GLY A 330 17.09 4.28 -1.31
CA GLY A 330 17.27 4.32 0.15
C GLY A 330 18.60 4.97 0.50
N ARG A 331 18.63 5.81 1.54
CA ARG A 331 19.83 6.49 2.03
C ARG A 331 19.89 6.51 3.55
N VAL A 332 21.07 6.19 4.08
CA VAL A 332 21.34 6.22 5.51
C VAL A 332 22.71 6.83 5.77
N ARG A 333 22.81 7.62 6.83
CA ARG A 333 24.05 8.09 7.42
C ARG A 333 24.11 7.61 8.87
N LEU A 334 25.11 6.83 9.22
CA LEU A 334 25.47 6.51 10.60
C LEU A 334 26.46 7.57 11.08
N VAL A 335 26.22 8.11 12.28
CA VAL A 335 27.11 9.11 12.90
C VAL A 335 27.46 8.62 14.30
N VAL A 336 28.74 8.58 14.63
CA VAL A 336 29.19 8.29 15.99
C VAL A 336 29.18 9.59 16.79
N ALA A 337 28.33 9.68 17.79
CA ALA A 337 28.20 10.82 18.67
C ALA A 337 27.77 10.37 20.07
N ASP A 338 28.26 11.05 21.10
CA ASP A 338 27.93 10.76 22.51
C ASP A 338 28.18 9.28 22.89
N GLY A 339 29.21 8.66 22.29
CA GLY A 339 29.56 7.25 22.47
C GLY A 339 28.59 6.24 21.89
N ARG A 340 27.69 6.68 20.98
CA ARG A 340 26.67 5.86 20.30
C ARG A 340 26.71 6.04 18.79
N VAL A 341 26.10 5.10 18.09
CA VAL A 341 25.83 5.18 16.65
C VAL A 341 24.43 5.75 16.43
N HIS A 342 24.33 6.90 15.83
CA HIS A 342 23.08 7.56 15.45
C HIS A 342 22.71 7.19 14.02
N ILE A 343 21.58 6.55 13.84
CA ILE A 343 21.02 6.23 12.50
C ILE A 343 20.21 7.42 12.02
N ARG A 344 20.66 8.06 10.94
CA ARG A 344 20.01 9.22 10.33
C ARG A 344 19.49 8.87 8.93
N SER A 345 18.18 8.94 8.75
CA SER A 345 17.48 8.77 7.49
C SER A 345 16.18 9.55 7.50
N SER A 346 15.75 10.04 6.34
CA SER A 346 14.44 10.71 6.22
C SER A 346 13.24 9.76 6.20
N ALA A 347 13.50 8.44 6.18
CA ALA A 347 12.46 7.42 6.16
C ALA A 347 11.56 7.52 7.40
N ALA A 348 10.27 7.76 7.21
CA ALA A 348 9.33 7.94 8.31
C ALA A 348 8.90 6.60 8.93
N CYS A 349 8.90 6.54 10.27
CA CYS A 349 8.20 5.49 11.00
C CYS A 349 6.77 5.95 11.30
N ILE A 350 5.78 5.28 10.71
CA ILE A 350 4.35 5.62 10.82
C ILE A 350 3.59 4.63 11.73
N GLY A 351 4.34 3.87 12.55
CA GLY A 351 3.84 2.83 13.44
C GLY A 351 4.28 1.41 13.06
N GLN A 352 4.90 1.21 11.89
CA GLN A 352 5.33 -0.10 11.38
C GLN A 352 6.65 -0.60 11.96
N GLY A 353 7.30 0.16 12.86
CA GLY A 353 8.52 -0.29 13.55
C GLY A 353 9.82 -0.11 12.77
N LEU A 354 9.88 0.82 11.79
CA LEU A 354 11.09 1.02 10.97
C LEU A 354 12.34 1.30 11.80
N GLY A 355 12.24 2.15 12.83
CA GLY A 355 13.38 2.45 13.69
C GLY A 355 13.97 1.22 14.35
N THR A 356 13.14 0.27 14.80
CA THR A 356 13.57 -1.02 15.36
C THR A 356 14.32 -1.85 14.31
N ILE A 357 13.78 -1.95 13.09
CA ILE A 357 14.43 -2.70 12.00
C ILE A 357 15.80 -2.12 11.65
N LEU A 358 15.91 -0.79 11.53
CA LEU A 358 17.19 -0.16 11.23
C LEU A 358 18.22 -0.35 12.36
N LEU A 359 17.76 -0.29 13.62
CA LEU A 359 18.60 -0.55 14.78
C LEU A 359 19.13 -1.99 14.76
N GLU A 360 18.26 -2.97 14.55
CA GLU A 360 18.64 -4.38 14.46
C GLU A 360 19.63 -4.64 13.32
N LEU A 361 19.41 -4.03 12.13
CA LEU A 361 20.35 -4.13 11.02
C LEU A 361 21.74 -3.61 11.37
N VAL A 362 21.86 -2.50 12.11
CA VAL A 362 23.15 -1.97 12.56
C VAL A 362 23.78 -2.89 13.60
N CYS A 363 23.02 -3.32 14.59
CA CYS A 363 23.50 -4.21 15.66
C CYS A 363 24.02 -5.53 15.08
N GLU A 364 23.27 -6.17 14.22
CA GLU A 364 23.65 -7.43 13.58
C GLU A 364 24.89 -7.26 12.67
N THR A 365 24.89 -6.22 11.82
CA THR A 365 25.95 -6.02 10.83
C THR A 365 27.28 -5.57 11.45
N ALA A 366 27.22 -4.66 12.45
CA ALA A 366 28.42 -4.10 13.10
C ALA A 366 28.79 -4.81 14.42
N ASN A 367 28.03 -5.84 14.81
CA ASN A 367 28.20 -6.56 16.07
C ASN A 367 28.22 -5.62 17.28
N LEU A 368 27.24 -4.71 17.36
CA LEU A 368 27.08 -3.75 18.43
C LEU A 368 25.86 -4.10 19.31
N PRO A 369 25.96 -3.88 20.65
CA PRO A 369 24.79 -4.05 21.51
C PRO A 369 23.77 -2.92 21.27
N PRO A 370 22.47 -3.17 21.46
CA PRO A 370 21.40 -2.20 21.17
C PRO A 370 21.55 -0.86 21.93
N GLU A 371 22.16 -0.87 23.12
CA GLU A 371 22.38 0.32 23.94
C GLU A 371 23.36 1.31 23.30
N GLN A 372 24.18 0.85 22.35
CA GLN A 372 25.14 1.68 21.61
C GLN A 372 24.58 2.20 20.28
N VAL A 373 23.34 1.88 19.94
CA VAL A 373 22.71 2.31 18.70
C VAL A 373 21.43 3.09 19.00
N THR A 374 21.16 4.16 18.27
CA THR A 374 19.94 4.94 18.39
C THR A 374 19.46 5.40 17.02
N TRP A 375 18.14 5.47 16.84
CA TRP A 375 17.53 6.02 15.64
C TRP A 375 17.06 7.45 15.91
N ASP A 376 17.61 8.40 15.12
CA ASP A 376 17.23 9.80 15.20
C ASP A 376 15.91 10.04 14.45
N ALA A 377 15.05 10.90 15.00
CA ALA A 377 13.84 11.31 14.30
C ALA A 377 14.21 11.96 12.95
N PRO A 378 13.46 11.67 11.87
CA PRO A 378 13.73 12.24 10.56
C PRO A 378 13.71 13.77 10.57
N ASP A 379 14.79 14.39 10.05
CA ASP A 379 15.03 15.83 10.04
C ASP A 379 15.79 16.20 8.76
N THR A 380 15.24 17.09 7.95
CA THR A 380 15.84 17.48 6.66
C THR A 380 17.18 18.19 6.79
N SER A 381 17.55 18.67 7.98
CA SER A 381 18.87 19.25 8.23
C SER A 381 19.94 18.23 8.59
N LEU A 382 19.57 17.02 9.02
CA LEU A 382 20.49 16.00 9.53
C LEU A 382 20.49 14.72 8.68
N ALA A 383 19.34 14.33 8.16
CA ALA A 383 19.12 13.05 7.51
C ALA A 383 19.17 13.16 5.98
N PRO A 384 19.80 12.23 5.25
CA PRO A 384 19.71 12.19 3.80
C PRO A 384 18.30 11.81 3.33
N ASN A 385 17.92 12.28 2.13
CA ASN A 385 16.62 11.95 1.53
C ASN A 385 16.55 10.48 1.13
N SER A 386 15.77 9.69 1.84
CA SER A 386 15.53 8.25 1.60
C SER A 386 14.14 7.97 1.00
N GLY A 387 13.47 9.00 0.48
CA GLY A 387 12.12 8.91 -0.09
C GLY A 387 11.01 8.74 0.97
N ASN A 388 9.77 8.66 0.47
CA ASN A 388 8.59 8.49 1.31
C ASN A 388 8.47 7.05 1.85
N THR A 389 7.79 6.90 2.97
CA THR A 389 7.34 5.59 3.46
C THR A 389 6.05 5.20 2.75
N THR A 390 6.19 4.43 1.69
CA THR A 390 5.15 3.96 0.77
C THR A 390 5.57 2.65 0.12
N ALA A 391 4.71 1.99 -0.65
CA ALA A 391 5.01 0.83 -1.49
C ALA A 391 5.80 -0.30 -0.78
N SER A 392 5.64 -0.44 0.52
CA SER A 392 6.35 -1.45 1.37
C SER A 392 7.87 -1.47 1.15
N ARG A 393 8.50 -0.28 0.90
CA ARG A 393 9.87 -0.15 0.41
C ARG A 393 10.95 -0.04 1.49
N GLN A 394 10.59 0.42 2.70
CA GLN A 394 11.61 0.91 3.63
C GLN A 394 12.59 -0.16 4.11
N THR A 395 12.11 -1.36 4.48
CA THR A 395 13.01 -2.45 4.90
C THR A 395 13.97 -2.85 3.80
N LEU A 396 13.49 -2.92 2.54
CA LEU A 396 14.31 -3.33 1.40
C LEU A 396 15.31 -2.25 0.97
N PHE A 397 14.87 -1.00 0.79
CA PHE A 397 15.71 0.07 0.23
C PHE A 397 16.51 0.80 1.31
N THR A 398 15.82 1.37 2.30
CA THR A 398 16.50 2.06 3.40
C THR A 398 17.26 1.07 4.29
N GLY A 399 16.69 -0.13 4.50
CA GLY A 399 17.37 -1.20 5.23
C GLY A 399 18.64 -1.67 4.54
N GLU A 400 18.66 -1.81 3.21
CA GLU A 400 19.89 -2.15 2.48
C GLU A 400 20.95 -1.04 2.56
N ALA A 401 20.54 0.22 2.43
CA ALA A 401 21.45 1.35 2.65
C ALA A 401 22.00 1.36 4.08
N CYS A 402 21.16 1.04 5.08
CA CYS A 402 21.56 0.91 6.47
C CYS A 402 22.58 -0.21 6.68
N ARG A 403 22.33 -1.39 6.12
CA ARG A 403 23.25 -2.54 6.16
C ARG A 403 24.61 -2.19 5.55
N ARG A 404 24.64 -1.52 4.40
CA ARG A 404 25.90 -1.07 3.75
C ARG A 404 26.67 -0.07 4.61
N ALA A 405 25.98 0.92 5.18
CA ALA A 405 26.60 1.87 6.09
C ALA A 405 27.15 1.17 7.36
N ALA A 406 26.41 0.20 7.89
CA ALA A 406 26.83 -0.60 9.03
C ALA A 406 28.03 -1.51 8.72
N GLN A 407 28.16 -2.02 7.47
CA GLN A 407 29.36 -2.73 7.03
C GLN A 407 30.60 -1.84 7.04
N MET A 408 30.47 -0.58 6.58
CA MET A 408 31.57 0.39 6.63
C MET A 408 31.98 0.68 8.09
N LEU A 409 31.00 0.83 8.98
CA LEU A 409 31.26 0.98 10.43
C LEU A 409 31.95 -0.26 10.98
N ALA A 410 31.48 -1.46 10.66
CA ALA A 410 32.07 -2.72 11.12
C ALA A 410 33.56 -2.84 10.73
N GLU A 411 33.92 -2.44 9.50
CA GLU A 411 35.33 -2.43 9.06
C GLU A 411 36.15 -1.42 9.89
N ALA A 412 35.61 -0.22 10.14
CA ALA A 412 36.30 0.79 10.95
C ALA A 412 36.51 0.32 12.40
N LEU A 413 35.54 -0.42 12.96
CA LEU A 413 35.63 -0.95 14.32
C LEU A 413 36.68 -2.07 14.51
N LYS A 414 37.20 -2.67 13.42
CA LYS A 414 38.33 -3.59 13.48
C LYS A 414 39.64 -2.88 13.82
N GLU A 415 39.77 -1.61 13.44
CA GLU A 415 40.99 -0.82 13.64
C GLU A 415 40.97 -0.04 14.97
N LYS A 416 39.78 0.34 15.46
CA LYS A 416 39.64 1.15 16.66
C LYS A 416 38.26 0.97 17.31
N PRO A 417 38.18 1.10 18.67
CA PRO A 417 36.90 0.98 19.35
C PRO A 417 35.94 2.14 19.03
N LEU A 418 34.64 1.93 19.23
CA LEU A 418 33.60 2.95 19.01
C LEU A 418 33.89 4.27 19.73
N SER A 419 34.44 4.19 20.97
CA SER A 419 34.83 5.37 21.76
C SER A 419 35.93 6.25 21.13
N ALA A 420 36.70 5.71 20.20
CA ALA A 420 37.73 6.44 19.45
C ALA A 420 37.23 6.93 18.06
N SER A 421 35.95 6.68 17.73
CA SER A 421 35.34 7.04 16.46
C SER A 421 34.40 8.26 16.56
N GLU A 422 34.44 9.00 17.65
CA GLU A 422 33.59 10.18 17.88
C GLU A 422 33.68 11.18 16.71
N GLY A 423 32.53 11.63 16.18
CA GLY A 423 32.42 12.54 15.03
C GLY A 423 32.52 11.86 13.66
N GLU A 424 32.83 10.57 13.59
CA GLU A 424 32.86 9.86 12.30
C GLU A 424 31.47 9.59 11.76
N ALA A 425 31.37 9.59 10.42
CA ALA A 425 30.12 9.32 9.72
C ALA A 425 30.32 8.32 8.57
N PHE A 426 29.39 7.39 8.46
CA PHE A 426 29.36 6.35 7.42
C PHE A 426 28.07 6.53 6.61
N TYR A 427 28.21 6.82 5.32
CA TYR A 427 27.10 7.06 4.43
C TYR A 427 27.02 5.97 3.38
N ALA A 428 25.81 5.48 3.17
CA ALA A 428 25.54 4.58 2.05
C ALA A 428 24.16 4.84 1.44
N GLU A 429 24.03 4.43 0.20
CA GLU A 429 22.77 4.41 -0.53
C GLU A 429 22.58 3.10 -1.29
N TYR A 430 21.34 2.79 -1.58
CA TYR A 430 20.93 1.72 -2.48
C TYR A 430 19.86 2.24 -3.43
N GLU A 431 20.11 2.12 -4.71
CA GLU A 431 19.18 2.43 -5.79
C GLU A 431 18.69 1.15 -6.46
N GLY A 432 17.37 0.94 -6.42
CA GLY A 432 16.73 -0.13 -7.17
C GLY A 432 16.34 0.33 -8.57
N LYS A 433 16.99 -0.25 -9.58
CA LYS A 433 16.71 0.06 -10.99
C LYS A 433 15.65 -0.87 -11.54
N THR A 434 14.58 -0.30 -12.08
CA THR A 434 13.46 -1.02 -12.68
C THR A 434 13.15 -0.51 -14.07
N ASP A 435 12.46 -1.31 -14.86
CA ASP A 435 12.04 -0.96 -16.21
C ASP A 435 10.60 -0.43 -16.20
N PRO A 436 10.24 0.50 -17.11
CA PRO A 436 8.86 0.92 -17.30
C PRO A 436 7.91 -0.24 -17.61
N MET A 437 6.62 -0.06 -17.33
CA MET A 437 5.60 -0.99 -17.78
C MET A 437 5.66 -1.17 -19.31
N GLY A 438 5.59 -2.42 -19.77
CA GLY A 438 5.62 -2.73 -21.20
C GLY A 438 6.97 -2.48 -21.87
N ALA A 439 8.07 -2.43 -21.11
CA ALA A 439 9.40 -2.30 -21.67
C ALA A 439 9.68 -3.42 -22.68
N GLU A 440 10.08 -3.06 -23.89
CA GLU A 440 10.49 -3.98 -24.96
C GLU A 440 11.89 -4.53 -24.66
N LYS A 441 11.95 -5.52 -23.77
CA LYS A 441 13.18 -6.13 -23.26
C LYS A 441 12.93 -7.60 -22.97
N GLU A 442 13.93 -8.44 -23.20
CA GLU A 442 13.81 -9.90 -23.01
C GLU A 442 13.39 -10.27 -21.58
N ASN A 443 13.96 -9.60 -20.57
CA ASN A 443 13.68 -9.83 -19.16
C ASN A 443 13.44 -8.49 -18.45
N PRO A 444 12.25 -7.87 -18.61
CA PRO A 444 11.94 -6.62 -17.93
C PRO A 444 11.84 -6.82 -16.43
N VAL A 445 12.43 -5.92 -15.66
CA VAL A 445 12.35 -5.91 -14.18
C VAL A 445 11.40 -4.79 -13.76
N SER A 446 10.13 -5.09 -13.63
CA SER A 446 9.15 -4.09 -13.23
C SER A 446 9.24 -3.73 -11.74
N HIS A 447 9.66 -4.66 -10.88
CA HIS A 447 9.87 -4.44 -9.44
C HIS A 447 11.06 -5.25 -8.93
N ILE A 448 11.74 -4.71 -7.92
CA ILE A 448 12.94 -5.32 -7.31
C ILE A 448 12.61 -6.62 -6.58
N ALA A 449 11.47 -6.65 -5.87
CA ALA A 449 11.02 -7.84 -5.17
C ALA A 449 9.49 -7.92 -5.16
N TYR A 450 8.99 -9.16 -5.07
CA TYR A 450 7.59 -9.47 -4.86
C TYR A 450 7.42 -10.34 -3.61
N GLY A 451 6.43 -10.01 -2.79
CA GLY A 451 5.90 -10.90 -1.76
C GLY A 451 4.64 -11.60 -2.27
N TYR A 452 4.35 -12.76 -1.69
CA TYR A 452 3.18 -13.58 -1.98
C TYR A 452 2.42 -13.86 -0.69
N ALA A 453 1.10 -14.01 -0.78
CA ALA A 453 0.28 -14.31 0.38
C ALA A 453 -0.89 -15.22 0.01
N VAL A 454 -1.29 -16.04 0.97
CA VAL A 454 -2.51 -16.86 0.93
C VAL A 454 -3.28 -16.64 2.23
N HIS A 455 -4.53 -16.18 2.13
CA HIS A 455 -5.40 -16.12 3.30
C HIS A 455 -6.47 -17.19 3.21
N VAL A 456 -6.71 -17.86 4.34
CA VAL A 456 -7.79 -18.82 4.51
C VAL A 456 -8.72 -18.30 5.61
N VAL A 457 -10.01 -18.19 5.30
CA VAL A 457 -11.04 -17.62 6.19
C VAL A 457 -12.03 -18.68 6.59
N GLU A 458 -12.19 -18.87 7.88
CA GLU A 458 -13.16 -19.79 8.47
C GLU A 458 -14.33 -19.00 9.08
N LEU A 459 -15.55 -19.50 8.85
CA LEU A 459 -16.77 -18.95 9.43
C LEU A 459 -17.30 -19.90 10.51
N SER A 460 -17.77 -19.33 11.62
CA SER A 460 -18.53 -20.04 12.63
C SER A 460 -19.93 -20.43 12.13
N ASP A 461 -20.65 -21.25 12.89
CA ASP A 461 -21.99 -21.73 12.54
C ASP A 461 -23.02 -20.60 12.34
N ASP A 462 -22.88 -19.51 13.07
CA ASP A 462 -23.71 -18.30 12.93
C ASP A 462 -23.22 -17.33 11.83
N GLY A 463 -22.15 -17.68 11.14
CA GLY A 463 -21.61 -16.95 9.98
C GLY A 463 -20.71 -15.78 10.32
N LEU A 464 -20.24 -15.66 11.56
CA LEU A 464 -19.17 -14.71 11.88
C LEU A 464 -17.83 -15.27 11.39
N VAL A 465 -16.91 -14.37 11.04
CA VAL A 465 -15.51 -14.77 10.77
C VAL A 465 -14.91 -15.19 12.10
N GLU A 466 -14.47 -16.44 12.20
CA GLU A 466 -13.92 -17.04 13.41
C GLU A 466 -12.40 -16.96 13.41
N THR A 467 -11.79 -17.39 12.30
CA THR A 467 -10.33 -17.41 12.15
C THR A 467 -9.92 -16.94 10.75
N VAL A 468 -8.83 -16.20 10.69
CA VAL A 468 -8.12 -15.89 9.44
C VAL A 468 -6.71 -16.43 9.54
N HIS A 469 -6.39 -17.45 8.77
CA HIS A 469 -5.02 -17.92 8.61
C HIS A 469 -4.36 -17.08 7.51
N ALA A 470 -3.38 -16.26 7.91
CA ALA A 470 -2.69 -15.34 7.03
C ALA A 470 -1.25 -15.83 6.78
N ILE A 471 -1.05 -16.47 5.63
CA ILE A 471 0.21 -17.11 5.24
C ILE A 471 0.94 -16.17 4.30
N HIS A 472 2.16 -15.77 4.67
CA HIS A 472 2.92 -14.75 3.96
C HIS A 472 4.34 -15.17 3.63
N ASP A 473 4.73 -15.00 2.38
CA ASP A 473 6.12 -14.98 1.95
C ASP A 473 6.74 -13.64 2.39
N VAL A 474 7.55 -13.70 3.41
CA VAL A 474 8.23 -12.56 4.02
C VAL A 474 9.72 -12.48 3.66
N GLY A 475 10.20 -13.45 2.85
CA GLY A 475 11.61 -13.61 2.57
C GLY A 475 12.38 -14.03 3.83
N ARG A 476 12.89 -13.08 4.60
CA ARG A 476 13.40 -13.24 5.97
C ARG A 476 12.68 -12.26 6.90
N ALA A 477 12.12 -12.76 7.98
CA ALA A 477 11.53 -11.93 9.02
C ALA A 477 12.64 -11.35 9.91
N LEU A 478 13.05 -10.11 9.67
CA LEU A 478 14.08 -9.45 10.50
C LEU A 478 13.59 -9.26 11.94
N HIS A 479 12.31 -8.99 12.12
CA HIS A 479 11.65 -8.89 13.42
C HIS A 479 10.28 -9.56 13.35
N PRO A 480 10.16 -10.85 13.69
CA PRO A 480 8.92 -11.63 13.53
C PRO A 480 7.69 -10.97 14.14
N GLN A 481 7.75 -10.47 15.38
CA GLN A 481 6.62 -9.81 16.04
C GLN A 481 6.12 -8.57 15.32
N ASN A 482 7.02 -7.75 14.72
CA ASN A 482 6.60 -6.61 13.93
C ASN A 482 5.92 -7.05 12.63
N VAL A 483 6.40 -8.15 12.02
CA VAL A 483 5.79 -8.74 10.82
C VAL A 483 4.39 -9.25 11.14
N GLU A 484 4.23 -10.02 12.21
CA GLU A 484 2.93 -10.52 12.68
C GLU A 484 1.95 -9.38 12.96
N GLY A 485 2.37 -8.33 13.69
CA GLY A 485 1.54 -7.16 13.95
C GLY A 485 1.14 -6.39 12.68
N GLN A 486 2.00 -6.39 11.62
CA GLN A 486 1.61 -5.84 10.31
C GLN A 486 0.57 -6.71 9.61
N ILE A 487 0.69 -8.03 9.69
CA ILE A 487 -0.26 -8.99 9.12
C ILE A 487 -1.62 -8.85 9.81
N GLU A 488 -1.67 -8.91 11.13
CA GLU A 488 -2.89 -8.74 11.92
C GLU A 488 -3.63 -7.43 11.58
N GLY A 489 -2.90 -6.30 11.61
CA GLY A 489 -3.48 -5.00 11.27
C GLY A 489 -3.96 -4.90 9.83
N GLY A 490 -3.32 -5.58 8.88
CA GLY A 490 -3.75 -5.65 7.48
C GLY A 490 -5.00 -6.49 7.28
N VAL A 491 -5.06 -7.65 7.92
CA VAL A 491 -6.22 -8.55 7.92
C VAL A 491 -7.45 -7.84 8.48
N VAL A 492 -7.34 -7.19 9.66
CA VAL A 492 -8.47 -6.48 10.30
C VAL A 492 -8.98 -5.34 9.40
N MET A 493 -8.09 -4.57 8.79
CA MET A 493 -8.48 -3.52 7.83
C MET A 493 -9.21 -4.11 6.62
N SER A 494 -8.74 -5.24 6.07
CA SER A 494 -9.37 -5.89 4.92
C SER A 494 -10.69 -6.58 5.27
N LEU A 495 -10.87 -7.06 6.49
CA LEU A 495 -12.15 -7.56 7.00
C LEU A 495 -13.19 -6.44 7.06
N GLY A 496 -12.79 -5.26 7.56
CA GLY A 496 -13.64 -4.07 7.52
C GLY A 496 -14.07 -3.73 6.10
N TYR A 497 -13.12 -3.70 5.16
CA TYR A 497 -13.38 -3.46 3.74
C TYR A 497 -14.32 -4.50 3.11
N ALA A 498 -14.17 -5.76 3.49
CA ALA A 498 -15.02 -6.84 2.99
C ALA A 498 -16.45 -6.79 3.52
N LEU A 499 -16.66 -6.37 4.77
CA LEU A 499 -17.88 -6.66 5.51
C LEU A 499 -18.68 -5.44 5.98
N THR A 500 -18.02 -4.33 6.32
CA THR A 500 -18.67 -3.26 7.09
C THR A 500 -18.31 -1.85 6.68
N GLU A 501 -17.13 -1.63 6.09
CA GLU A 501 -16.67 -0.29 5.76
C GLU A 501 -17.33 0.24 4.50
N ASP A 502 -17.86 1.45 4.60
CA ASP A 502 -18.43 2.20 3.51
C ASP A 502 -18.21 3.70 3.74
N PHE A 503 -18.01 4.43 2.65
CA PHE A 503 -17.88 5.89 2.66
C PHE A 503 -18.93 6.51 1.76
N PRO A 504 -20.23 6.50 2.18
CA PRO A 504 -21.32 6.95 1.33
C PRO A 504 -21.24 8.44 1.04
N LEU A 505 -21.46 8.77 -0.22
CA LEU A 505 -21.47 10.13 -0.74
C LEU A 505 -22.88 10.50 -1.23
N LYS A 506 -23.25 11.75 -1.05
CA LYS A 506 -24.42 12.35 -1.71
C LYS A 506 -23.98 13.64 -2.41
N GLU A 507 -24.01 13.62 -3.74
CA GLU A 507 -23.57 14.77 -4.54
C GLU A 507 -22.18 15.27 -4.10
N GLY A 508 -21.21 14.36 -4.03
CA GLY A 508 -19.84 14.64 -3.61
C GLY A 508 -19.63 14.92 -2.12
N LYS A 509 -20.70 14.98 -1.32
CA LYS A 509 -20.60 15.26 0.13
C LYS A 509 -20.56 13.98 0.93
N PRO A 510 -19.52 13.77 1.77
CA PRO A 510 -19.47 12.63 2.68
C PRO A 510 -20.62 12.66 3.68
N LEU A 511 -21.30 11.52 3.81
CA LEU A 511 -22.32 11.29 4.84
C LEU A 511 -21.73 10.57 6.06
N ALA A 512 -20.52 10.02 5.92
CA ALA A 512 -19.84 9.27 6.96
C ALA A 512 -19.30 10.19 8.07
N LYS A 513 -19.35 9.67 9.31
CA LYS A 513 -18.71 10.21 10.51
C LYS A 513 -17.92 9.08 11.15
N MET A 514 -17.00 9.37 12.08
CA MET A 514 -16.19 8.36 12.75
C MET A 514 -17.00 7.14 13.24
N GLY A 515 -18.15 7.35 13.89
CA GLY A 515 -19.01 6.28 14.39
C GLY A 515 -19.81 5.52 13.31
N THR A 516 -19.82 5.97 12.05
CA THR A 516 -20.60 5.39 10.95
C THR A 516 -19.76 4.89 9.78
N LEU A 517 -18.43 4.97 9.87
CA LEU A 517 -17.51 4.45 8.83
C LEU A 517 -17.57 2.93 8.67
N GLY A 518 -18.04 2.21 9.68
CA GLY A 518 -18.10 0.76 9.65
C GLY A 518 -16.79 0.08 10.03
N LEU A 519 -15.87 0.79 10.65
CA LEU A 519 -14.61 0.20 11.13
C LEU A 519 -14.91 -1.02 12.02
N LEU A 520 -14.19 -2.12 11.76
CA LEU A 520 -14.32 -3.32 12.57
C LEU A 520 -13.87 -3.02 14.01
N ARG A 521 -14.67 -3.41 14.99
CA ARG A 521 -14.38 -3.17 16.41
C ARG A 521 -13.63 -4.37 17.00
N ALA A 522 -12.85 -4.15 18.04
CA ALA A 522 -12.04 -5.17 18.68
C ALA A 522 -12.85 -6.40 19.16
N ASP A 523 -14.09 -6.19 19.61
CA ASP A 523 -15.02 -7.25 20.01
C ASP A 523 -15.60 -8.07 18.84
N ARG A 524 -15.29 -7.69 17.60
CA ARG A 524 -15.69 -8.35 16.35
C ARG A 524 -14.49 -8.82 15.52
N CYS A 525 -13.27 -8.59 16.01
CA CYS A 525 -12.07 -9.11 15.35
C CYS A 525 -11.97 -10.62 15.58
N PRO A 526 -11.76 -11.40 14.51
CA PRO A 526 -11.51 -12.84 14.63
C PRO A 526 -10.10 -13.10 15.20
N GLU A 527 -9.81 -14.37 15.45
CA GLU A 527 -8.42 -14.81 15.60
C GLU A 527 -7.68 -14.65 14.27
N VAL A 528 -6.46 -14.11 14.31
CA VAL A 528 -5.57 -14.02 13.15
C VAL A 528 -4.35 -14.89 13.42
N VAL A 529 -4.21 -15.98 12.65
CA VAL A 529 -3.07 -16.90 12.74
C VAL A 529 -2.08 -16.56 11.64
N SER A 530 -0.98 -15.90 11.99
CA SER A 530 0.08 -15.53 11.05
C SER A 530 1.03 -16.71 10.83
N VAL A 531 1.29 -17.04 9.55
CA VAL A 531 2.26 -18.06 9.14
C VAL A 531 3.31 -17.41 8.24
N LEU A 532 4.56 -17.38 8.70
CA LEU A 532 5.68 -16.75 7.99
C LEU A 532 6.42 -17.79 7.14
N VAL A 533 6.47 -17.57 5.84
CA VAL A 533 7.24 -18.38 4.89
C VAL A 533 8.54 -17.64 4.56
N GLU A 534 9.68 -18.24 4.91
CA GLU A 534 11.00 -17.61 4.84
C GLU A 534 11.92 -18.26 3.79
N LYS A 535 11.45 -18.42 2.55
CA LYS A 535 12.21 -19.06 1.48
C LYS A 535 13.52 -18.34 1.14
N ALA A 536 13.54 -17.02 1.14
CA ALA A 536 14.75 -16.25 0.83
C ALA A 536 15.88 -16.52 1.84
N ALA A 537 15.55 -16.71 3.12
CA ALA A 537 16.52 -17.05 4.16
C ALA A 537 17.18 -18.42 3.92
N ALA A 538 16.46 -19.35 3.30
CA ALA A 538 16.97 -20.68 2.97
C ALA A 538 17.87 -20.71 1.72
N LEU A 539 17.68 -19.73 0.80
CA LEU A 539 18.41 -19.66 -0.47
C LEU A 539 19.69 -18.82 -0.39
N ALA A 540 19.72 -17.83 0.49
CA ALA A 540 20.83 -16.91 0.59
C ALA A 540 21.94 -17.51 1.46
N GLY A 541 23.13 -17.67 0.89
CA GLY A 541 24.33 -17.46 1.72
C GLY A 541 24.18 -16.02 2.25
N GLU A 542 24.07 -15.85 3.55
CA GLU A 542 23.57 -14.66 4.29
C GLU A 542 24.16 -13.29 3.88
N SER A 543 25.23 -13.24 3.13
CA SER A 543 26.02 -12.01 2.87
C SER A 543 25.65 -11.24 1.60
N THR A 544 24.83 -11.75 0.69
CA THR A 544 24.61 -11.14 -0.64
C THR A 544 23.17 -10.70 -0.92
N ALA A 545 22.19 -11.18 -0.16
CA ALA A 545 20.79 -10.79 -0.35
C ALA A 545 20.53 -9.35 0.16
N LEU A 546 19.77 -8.56 -0.62
CA LEU A 546 19.35 -7.21 -0.21
C LEU A 546 18.62 -7.26 1.14
N ALA A 547 19.02 -6.39 2.09
CA ALA A 547 18.45 -6.34 3.42
C ALA A 547 18.27 -7.74 4.05
N TYR A 548 19.27 -8.60 3.92
CA TYR A 548 19.26 -9.99 4.38
C TYR A 548 18.13 -10.87 3.81
N GLY A 549 17.55 -10.50 2.68
CA GLY A 549 16.48 -11.24 2.02
C GLY A 549 15.07 -10.90 2.49
N ALA A 550 14.90 -9.84 3.30
CA ALA A 550 13.58 -9.40 3.74
C ALA A 550 12.73 -8.88 2.58
N LYS A 551 11.43 -9.17 2.61
CA LYS A 551 10.42 -8.63 1.69
C LYS A 551 9.48 -7.68 2.43
N GLY A 552 8.88 -6.73 1.71
CA GLY A 552 7.92 -5.80 2.29
C GLY A 552 6.57 -6.47 2.54
N VAL A 553 6.04 -6.36 3.77
CA VAL A 553 4.75 -6.94 4.16
C VAL A 553 3.67 -5.90 4.43
N GLY A 554 4.03 -4.61 4.44
CA GLY A 554 3.16 -3.53 4.89
C GLY A 554 1.84 -3.39 4.14
N GLU A 555 1.75 -3.82 2.89
CA GLU A 555 0.54 -3.69 2.04
C GLU A 555 -0.12 -5.04 1.74
N ILE A 556 0.68 -6.08 1.42
CA ILE A 556 0.15 -7.37 0.97
C ILE A 556 -0.80 -8.02 1.98
N CYS A 557 -0.57 -7.81 3.26
CA CYS A 557 -1.41 -8.32 4.34
C CYS A 557 -2.86 -7.79 4.34
N SER A 558 -3.16 -6.74 3.57
CA SER A 558 -4.52 -6.21 3.40
C SER A 558 -5.17 -6.59 2.06
N ILE A 559 -4.58 -7.51 1.30
CA ILE A 559 -5.03 -7.77 -0.08
C ILE A 559 -5.93 -9.01 -0.19
N PRO A 560 -5.53 -10.23 0.20
CA PRO A 560 -6.30 -11.42 -0.13
C PRO A 560 -7.48 -11.69 0.82
N THR A 561 -7.61 -11.00 1.96
CA THR A 561 -8.67 -11.28 2.94
C THR A 561 -10.08 -11.09 2.35
N ALA A 562 -10.34 -9.97 1.65
CA ALA A 562 -11.69 -9.68 1.15
C ALA A 562 -12.22 -10.74 0.17
N PRO A 563 -11.48 -11.19 -0.85
CA PRO A 563 -11.94 -12.28 -1.70
C PRO A 563 -12.02 -13.64 -0.98
N ALA A 564 -11.17 -13.91 0.03
CA ALA A 564 -11.29 -15.13 0.84
C ALA A 564 -12.59 -15.11 1.67
N VAL A 565 -12.96 -13.97 2.25
CA VAL A 565 -14.25 -13.78 2.94
C VAL A 565 -15.43 -14.00 1.98
N GLN A 566 -15.36 -13.45 0.76
CA GLN A 566 -16.38 -13.64 -0.26
C GLN A 566 -16.60 -15.12 -0.57
N LEU A 567 -15.52 -15.90 -0.75
CA LEU A 567 -15.61 -17.33 -1.02
C LEU A 567 -16.19 -18.11 0.17
N ALA A 568 -15.79 -17.78 1.41
CA ALA A 568 -16.33 -18.42 2.60
C ALA A 568 -17.85 -18.25 2.71
N TYR A 569 -18.37 -17.04 2.42
CA TYR A 569 -19.82 -16.81 2.36
C TYR A 569 -20.47 -17.50 1.16
N TYR A 570 -19.82 -17.54 0.01
CA TYR A 570 -20.32 -18.25 -1.16
C TYR A 570 -20.48 -19.77 -0.87
N HIS A 571 -19.52 -20.39 -0.18
CA HIS A 571 -19.65 -21.78 0.30
C HIS A 571 -20.76 -21.96 1.33
N ARG A 572 -21.07 -20.92 2.12
CA ARG A 572 -22.10 -20.99 3.15
C ARG A 572 -23.52 -20.91 2.60
N ASP A 573 -23.78 -19.99 1.69
CA ASP A 573 -25.15 -19.63 1.27
C ASP A 573 -25.39 -19.71 -0.25
N GLY A 574 -24.37 -20.01 -1.06
CA GLY A 574 -24.45 -20.11 -2.52
C GLY A 574 -24.63 -18.77 -3.24
N ALA A 575 -24.60 -17.62 -2.54
CA ALA A 575 -24.79 -16.33 -3.15
C ALA A 575 -23.45 -15.74 -3.61
N PHE A 576 -23.24 -15.67 -4.93
CA PHE A 576 -22.04 -15.06 -5.50
C PHE A 576 -22.14 -13.54 -5.47
N ARG A 577 -21.29 -12.90 -4.68
CA ARG A 577 -21.30 -11.45 -4.44
C ARG A 577 -20.17 -10.76 -5.19
N THR A 578 -20.50 -9.71 -5.94
CA THR A 578 -19.54 -8.92 -6.75
C THR A 578 -19.37 -7.49 -6.27
N LYS A 579 -19.94 -7.18 -5.10
CA LYS A 579 -19.87 -5.82 -4.52
C LYS A 579 -19.36 -5.87 -3.08
N LEU A 580 -18.49 -4.94 -2.72
CA LEU A 580 -18.08 -4.69 -1.33
C LEU A 580 -18.79 -3.41 -0.78
N PRO A 581 -19.04 -3.35 0.54
CA PRO A 581 -19.00 -4.48 1.46
C PRO A 581 -20.06 -5.54 1.10
N LEU A 582 -19.78 -6.80 1.47
CA LEU A 582 -20.67 -7.93 1.16
C LEU A 582 -22.04 -7.74 1.80
N ALA A 583 -23.10 -7.83 1.02
CA ALA A 583 -24.47 -7.77 1.49
C ALA A 583 -24.92 -9.11 2.10
N ASP A 584 -25.99 -9.06 2.91
CA ASP A 584 -26.67 -10.22 3.48
C ASP A 584 -25.72 -11.13 4.27
N THR A 585 -24.86 -10.51 5.07
CA THR A 585 -24.00 -11.18 6.05
C THR A 585 -24.43 -10.79 7.47
N PRO A 586 -24.00 -11.52 8.53
CA PRO A 586 -24.24 -11.11 9.92
C PRO A 586 -23.65 -9.73 10.27
N TYR A 587 -22.75 -9.20 9.46
CA TYR A 587 -22.14 -7.87 9.59
C TYR A 587 -22.91 -6.77 8.86
N SER A 588 -23.82 -7.12 7.95
CA SER A 588 -24.59 -6.14 7.18
C SER A 588 -25.42 -5.26 8.11
N ARG A 589 -25.39 -3.96 7.87
CA ARG A 589 -26.21 -3.00 8.63
C ARG A 589 -27.69 -3.24 8.33
N LYS A 590 -28.49 -3.37 9.37
CA LYS A 590 -29.96 -3.46 9.27
C LYS A 590 -30.57 -2.08 9.01
#